data_5e9fb761435bd3ca7e97a3b9883d0fd3
#
_entry.id   5e9fb761435bd3ca7e97a3b9883d0fd3
#
_cell.length_a   1.000
_cell.length_b   1.000
_cell.length_c   1.000
_cell.angle_alpha   90.00
_cell.angle_beta   90.00
_cell.angle_gamma   90.00
#
_symmetry.space_group_name_H-M   'P 1'
#
loop_
_entity.id
_entity.type
_entity.pdbx_description
1 polymer ?
#
loop_
_entity_poly.entity_id
_entity_poly.type
_entity_poly.pdbx_seq_one_letter_code
_entity_poly.pdbx_strand_id
1 'polypeptide(L)'
;MKLYKTKPFKHQHRALDLSKDKEVFALLMEQGTGKSKVIVDTIAYLWRAGKIDFVQIVAPKGVAPGWVRQQIPTHMPDDVPYVAALWKTSLSKTRQKELQKLLARTDVLRIVVMNTEAFGASEKAVDFAIDALDSAQSAMVVVDESHRIKSPQAKTTKRILLHVRPRCRFRRILTGTVGDKPFDLFSQFGFLDPAIIGVDSFTAFKGEYAEMIPPESGAMRHIASRLMKLKKGGPLVHTGKYYDEETGALTDQARSADGIKNKPQMLPKFLPQLVATNPDGTPRYRDLDKLQRLVAPHSYRVLKADCLDLPEKLYNRYYTELTDQQWSLYNEVKEEQRIEWEEGRVSVFNKLTVYLRLQQIICGYIPDDDRLVELFKSWGENPRICSTLELIGDRPDGERAIIWCRFREDIRRMAQALKESYGSGSVVEFHGGVSDRDRIENVARFQGVRENMDKKGNFISSEEVPEAERARFMIAQQQSGGVGQTWTAANLSLHYSNMFSLIDRLQAEDRPHRIGQKRAVQYIDIEAEDTIDSVIIG
;
A
#
# COMPACT_ATOMS: atom_id res chain seq x y z
N MET A 1 -7.86 12.76 37.24
CA MET A 1 -8.06 12.80 35.77
C MET A 1 -7.36 11.59 35.15
N LYS A 2 -8.05 10.71 34.46
CA LYS A 2 -7.39 9.57 33.79
C LYS A 2 -6.64 10.08 32.57
N LEU A 3 -5.32 9.90 32.54
CA LEU A 3 -4.48 10.38 31.44
C LEU A 3 -4.85 9.71 30.11
N TYR A 4 -5.28 8.43 30.17
CA TYR A 4 -5.64 7.59 29.04
C TYR A 4 -7.00 6.93 29.25
N LYS A 5 -7.78 6.76 28.19
CA LYS A 5 -9.01 5.94 28.22
C LYS A 5 -8.67 4.44 28.27
N THR A 6 -7.71 4.03 27.46
CA THR A 6 -7.18 2.67 27.41
C THR A 6 -5.71 2.68 27.86
N LYS A 7 -5.28 1.70 28.67
CA LYS A 7 -3.91 1.62 29.18
C LYS A 7 -2.92 1.38 28.02
N PRO A 8 -1.91 2.25 27.82
CA PRO A 8 -0.90 2.04 26.79
C PRO A 8 0.07 0.91 27.18
N PHE A 9 0.57 0.17 26.19
CA PHE A 9 1.72 -0.72 26.34
C PHE A 9 3.00 0.11 26.54
N LYS A 10 4.07 -0.51 27.07
CA LYS A 10 5.35 0.19 27.32
C LYS A 10 5.91 0.92 26.11
N HIS A 11 5.91 0.27 24.94
CA HIS A 11 6.39 0.87 23.68
C HIS A 11 5.50 2.02 23.20
N GLN A 12 4.18 1.95 23.42
CA GLN A 12 3.24 3.04 23.09
C GLN A 12 3.46 4.25 24.00
N HIS A 13 3.66 4.01 25.29
CA HIS A 13 4.01 5.08 26.24
C HIS A 13 5.31 5.75 25.85
N ARG A 14 6.36 4.98 25.53
CA ARG A 14 7.63 5.52 25.04
C ARG A 14 7.48 6.33 23.74
N ALA A 15 6.68 5.83 22.79
CA ALA A 15 6.39 6.56 21.55
C ALA A 15 5.72 7.91 21.82
N LEU A 16 4.76 7.95 22.74
CA LEU A 16 4.08 9.18 23.15
C LEU A 16 5.08 10.14 23.80
N ASP A 17 5.88 9.69 24.76
CA ASP A 17 6.85 10.56 25.47
C ASP A 17 7.88 11.18 24.53
N LEU A 18 8.34 10.43 23.53
CA LEU A 18 9.28 10.93 22.53
C LEU A 18 8.66 11.94 21.54
N SER A 19 7.34 11.88 21.34
CA SER A 19 6.68 12.60 20.24
C SER A 19 5.73 13.72 20.70
N LYS A 20 5.15 13.67 21.92
CA LYS A 20 4.04 14.52 22.35
C LYS A 20 4.34 16.02 22.30
N ASP A 21 5.58 16.42 22.60
CA ASP A 21 6.00 17.82 22.63
C ASP A 21 6.65 18.31 21.33
N LYS A 22 6.87 17.41 20.37
CA LYS A 22 7.46 17.76 19.08
C LYS A 22 6.39 18.20 18.09
N GLU A 23 6.69 19.22 17.28
CA GLU A 23 5.79 19.66 16.21
C GLU A 23 5.71 18.61 15.10
N VAL A 24 6.82 17.96 14.77
CA VAL A 24 6.90 16.93 13.70
C VAL A 24 7.49 15.64 14.22
N PHE A 25 6.88 14.50 13.87
CA PHE A 25 7.39 13.19 14.29
C PHE A 25 6.86 12.03 13.43
N ALA A 26 7.71 11.03 13.21
CA ALA A 26 7.38 9.79 12.49
C ALA A 26 7.21 8.62 13.47
N LEU A 27 6.06 7.95 13.42
CA LEU A 27 5.84 6.69 14.10
C LEU A 27 6.06 5.54 13.11
N LEU A 28 7.31 5.07 13.03
CA LEU A 28 7.74 3.97 12.18
C LEU A 28 7.58 2.64 12.94
N MET A 29 6.37 2.42 13.40
CA MET A 29 6.02 1.29 14.24
C MET A 29 5.36 0.21 13.38
N GLU A 30 5.79 -1.03 13.52
CA GLU A 30 5.24 -2.16 12.75
C GLU A 30 3.71 -2.26 12.89
N GLN A 31 3.04 -2.88 11.92
CA GLN A 31 1.58 -3.01 11.96
C GLN A 31 1.13 -3.80 13.21
N GLY A 32 -0.02 -3.39 13.78
CA GLY A 32 -0.55 -4.04 14.99
C GLY A 32 0.08 -3.61 16.31
N THR A 33 1.15 -2.78 16.31
CA THR A 33 1.77 -2.26 17.55
C THR A 33 1.03 -1.09 18.19
N GLY A 34 -0.05 -0.61 17.57
CA GLY A 34 -0.95 0.40 18.13
C GLY A 34 -0.59 1.85 17.84
N LYS A 35 -0.05 2.15 16.65
CA LYS A 35 0.21 3.52 16.17
C LYS A 35 -0.97 4.47 16.38
N SER A 36 -2.18 4.02 16.02
CA SER A 36 -3.41 4.82 16.14
C SER A 36 -3.69 5.23 17.58
N LYS A 37 -3.47 4.32 18.54
CA LYS A 37 -3.58 4.62 19.98
C LYS A 37 -2.62 5.74 20.38
N VAL A 38 -1.35 5.66 19.98
CA VAL A 38 -0.35 6.71 20.29
C VAL A 38 -0.79 8.06 19.72
N ILE A 39 -1.35 8.09 18.52
CA ILE A 39 -1.87 9.33 17.91
C ILE A 39 -3.06 9.88 18.66
N VAL A 40 -4.03 9.05 19.04
CA VAL A 40 -5.20 9.54 19.80
C VAL A 40 -4.76 10.11 21.15
N ASP A 41 -3.84 9.46 21.84
CA ASP A 41 -3.26 9.98 23.08
C ASP A 41 -2.48 11.30 22.86
N THR A 42 -1.73 11.41 21.75
CA THR A 42 -1.03 12.66 21.37
C THR A 42 -2.02 13.78 21.10
N ILE A 43 -3.12 13.50 20.39
CA ILE A 43 -4.19 14.48 20.13
C ILE A 43 -4.81 14.96 21.44
N ALA A 44 -5.14 14.04 22.34
CA ALA A 44 -5.70 14.39 23.66
C ALA A 44 -4.73 15.25 24.48
N TYR A 45 -3.44 14.91 24.49
CA TYR A 45 -2.40 15.68 25.16
C TYR A 45 -2.29 17.11 24.61
N LEU A 46 -2.19 17.26 23.28
CA LEU A 46 -2.04 18.56 22.63
C LEU A 46 -3.28 19.44 22.82
N TRP A 47 -4.48 18.85 22.76
CA TRP A 47 -5.73 19.58 22.99
C TRP A 47 -5.82 20.09 24.44
N ARG A 48 -5.54 19.23 25.44
CA ARG A 48 -5.50 19.65 26.86
C ARG A 48 -4.49 20.76 27.14
N ALA A 49 -3.40 20.77 26.39
CA ALA A 49 -2.38 21.83 26.47
C ALA A 49 -2.77 23.11 25.70
N GLY A 50 -3.96 23.15 25.07
CA GLY A 50 -4.39 24.28 24.24
C GLY A 50 -3.56 24.51 22.98
N LYS A 51 -2.83 23.46 22.53
CA LYS A 51 -1.90 23.56 21.40
C LYS A 51 -2.57 23.28 20.05
N ILE A 52 -3.73 22.62 20.02
CA ILE A 52 -4.51 22.31 18.81
C ILE A 52 -6.00 22.47 19.07
N ASP A 53 -6.74 22.86 18.04
CA ASP A 53 -8.22 22.92 18.01
C ASP A 53 -8.81 22.11 16.84
N PHE A 54 -7.96 21.65 15.91
CA PHE A 54 -8.37 20.90 14.74
C PHE A 54 -7.37 19.78 14.42
N VAL A 55 -7.89 18.63 13.98
CA VAL A 55 -7.09 17.49 13.51
C VAL A 55 -7.60 17.01 12.15
N GLN A 56 -6.72 16.91 11.18
CA GLN A 56 -6.98 16.22 9.92
C GLN A 56 -6.20 14.92 9.86
N ILE A 57 -6.90 13.80 9.68
CA ILE A 57 -6.29 12.48 9.48
C ILE A 57 -6.44 12.11 8.01
N VAL A 58 -5.32 11.89 7.33
CA VAL A 58 -5.26 11.40 5.96
C VAL A 58 -4.87 9.93 6.00
N ALA A 59 -5.79 9.05 5.62
CA ALA A 59 -5.61 7.59 5.72
C ALA A 59 -6.08 6.91 4.43
N PRO A 60 -5.59 5.69 4.10
CA PRO A 60 -6.12 4.93 2.95
C PRO A 60 -7.63 4.74 3.02
N LYS A 61 -8.30 4.66 1.85
CA LYS A 61 -9.76 4.56 1.75
C LYS A 61 -10.37 3.46 2.64
N GLY A 62 -9.69 2.32 2.74
CA GLY A 62 -10.15 1.19 3.58
C GLY A 62 -9.93 1.39 5.09
N VAL A 63 -9.01 2.28 5.50
CA VAL A 63 -8.67 2.59 6.90
C VAL A 63 -9.47 3.75 7.45
N ALA A 64 -9.71 4.77 6.63
CA ALA A 64 -10.31 6.03 7.04
C ALA A 64 -11.62 5.87 7.84
N PRO A 65 -12.57 4.98 7.48
CA PRO A 65 -13.76 4.74 8.30
C PRO A 65 -13.46 4.20 9.71
N GLY A 66 -12.43 3.37 9.84
CA GLY A 66 -12.00 2.78 11.12
C GLY A 66 -11.52 3.83 12.13
N TRP A 67 -10.91 4.91 11.66
CA TRP A 67 -10.51 6.02 12.52
C TRP A 67 -11.71 6.64 13.24
N VAL A 68 -12.79 6.96 12.50
CA VAL A 68 -13.99 7.60 13.08
C VAL A 68 -14.81 6.63 13.90
N ARG A 69 -14.96 5.39 13.44
CA ARG A 69 -15.87 4.41 14.05
C ARG A 69 -15.27 3.67 15.25
N GLN A 70 -13.94 3.47 15.24
CA GLN A 70 -13.29 2.59 16.20
C GLN A 70 -12.13 3.26 16.92
N GLN A 71 -11.10 3.76 16.21
CA GLN A 71 -9.87 4.20 16.86
C GLN A 71 -10.08 5.39 17.79
N ILE A 72 -10.73 6.45 17.30
CA ILE A 72 -11.00 7.65 18.10
C ILE A 72 -11.93 7.32 19.28
N PRO A 73 -13.12 6.71 19.12
CA PRO A 73 -13.99 6.42 20.25
C PRO A 73 -13.39 5.48 21.29
N THR A 74 -12.58 4.51 20.86
CA THR A 74 -11.95 3.54 21.76
C THR A 74 -10.89 4.18 22.65
N HIS A 75 -10.12 5.13 22.10
CA HIS A 75 -8.92 5.61 22.79
C HIS A 75 -9.00 7.05 23.28
N MET A 76 -9.92 7.90 22.73
CA MET A 76 -10.06 9.28 23.15
C MET A 76 -10.57 9.36 24.59
N PRO A 77 -9.84 10.03 25.51
CA PRO A 77 -10.28 10.18 26.90
C PRO A 77 -11.62 10.92 27.00
N ASP A 78 -12.44 10.56 27.98
CA ASP A 78 -13.82 11.06 28.12
C ASP A 78 -13.89 12.55 28.50
N ASP A 79 -12.80 13.12 29.01
CA ASP A 79 -12.67 14.55 29.32
C ASP A 79 -12.26 15.41 28.11
N VAL A 80 -12.03 14.82 26.95
CA VAL A 80 -11.75 15.54 25.70
C VAL A 80 -13.01 15.57 24.84
N PRO A 81 -13.79 16.66 24.87
CA PRO A 81 -14.95 16.80 24.01
C PRO A 81 -14.51 16.93 22.56
N TYR A 82 -15.03 16.11 21.68
CA TYR A 82 -14.68 16.13 20.26
C TYR A 82 -15.88 15.87 19.36
N VAL A 83 -15.76 16.29 18.11
CA VAL A 83 -16.61 15.88 17.00
C VAL A 83 -15.74 15.34 15.88
N ALA A 84 -16.09 14.19 15.34
CA ALA A 84 -15.32 13.54 14.29
C ALA A 84 -16.21 13.21 13.07
N ALA A 85 -15.70 13.43 11.85
CA ALA A 85 -16.42 13.10 10.64
C ALA A 85 -15.50 12.54 9.56
N LEU A 86 -16.05 11.62 8.75
CA LEU A 86 -15.42 11.10 7.55
C LEU A 86 -15.86 11.93 6.35
N TRP A 87 -14.90 12.52 5.64
CA TRP A 87 -15.13 13.17 4.36
C TRP A 87 -15.21 12.13 3.23
N LYS A 88 -16.12 12.33 2.29
CA LYS A 88 -16.27 11.50 1.09
C LYS A 88 -16.43 12.39 -0.15
N THR A 89 -15.97 11.92 -1.31
CA THR A 89 -16.03 12.69 -2.57
C THR A 89 -17.47 12.94 -3.02
N SER A 90 -18.37 11.98 -2.80
CA SER A 90 -19.81 12.13 -3.04
C SER A 90 -20.51 12.32 -1.70
N LEU A 91 -20.81 13.57 -1.37
CA LEU A 91 -21.57 13.93 -0.16
C LEU A 91 -22.97 14.40 -0.54
N SER A 92 -23.99 13.88 0.16
CA SER A 92 -25.32 14.46 0.11
C SER A 92 -25.30 15.90 0.66
N LYS A 93 -26.25 16.73 0.24
CA LYS A 93 -26.40 18.10 0.78
C LYS A 93 -26.48 18.14 2.31
N THR A 94 -27.13 17.15 2.90
CA THR A 94 -27.21 17.00 4.37
C THR A 94 -25.83 16.79 4.98
N ARG A 95 -25.03 15.90 4.40
CA ARG A 95 -23.69 15.60 4.92
C ARG A 95 -22.71 16.76 4.73
N GLN A 96 -22.85 17.51 3.67
CA GLN A 96 -22.08 18.76 3.48
C GLN A 96 -22.40 19.79 4.58
N LYS A 97 -23.69 19.98 4.90
CA LYS A 97 -24.11 20.86 6.01
C LYS A 97 -23.59 20.38 7.38
N GLU A 98 -23.56 19.05 7.62
CA GLU A 98 -23.00 18.49 8.85
C GLU A 98 -21.50 18.79 8.96
N LEU A 99 -20.73 18.63 7.88
CA LEU A 99 -19.31 18.97 7.87
C LEU A 99 -19.08 20.48 8.10
N GLN A 100 -19.87 21.35 7.46
CA GLN A 100 -19.80 22.79 7.69
C GLN A 100 -20.09 23.14 9.15
N LYS A 101 -21.13 22.53 9.75
CA LYS A 101 -21.44 22.69 11.17
C LYS A 101 -20.30 22.21 12.08
N LEU A 102 -19.64 21.11 11.71
CA LEU A 102 -18.47 20.62 12.44
C LEU A 102 -17.33 21.63 12.38
N LEU A 103 -17.02 22.18 11.20
CA LEU A 103 -15.95 23.16 11.03
C LEU A 103 -16.22 24.46 11.77
N ALA A 104 -17.48 24.84 11.96
CA ALA A 104 -17.87 26.05 12.69
C ALA A 104 -17.82 25.91 14.23
N ARG A 105 -17.60 24.70 14.79
CA ARG A 105 -17.48 24.48 16.22
C ARG A 105 -16.17 25.04 16.74
N THR A 106 -16.20 25.72 17.87
CA THR A 106 -15.00 26.27 18.55
C THR A 106 -14.88 25.80 20.00
N ASP A 107 -15.90 25.13 20.50
CA ASP A 107 -16.04 24.65 21.88
C ASP A 107 -15.55 23.20 22.08
N VAL A 108 -15.18 22.50 21.00
CA VAL A 108 -14.74 21.11 21.02
C VAL A 108 -13.61 20.87 20.03
N LEU A 109 -12.86 19.82 20.24
CA LEU A 109 -11.86 19.37 19.29
C LEU A 109 -12.54 18.87 18.00
N ARG A 110 -12.19 19.44 16.87
CA ARG A 110 -12.72 19.06 15.56
C ARG A 110 -11.79 18.07 14.87
N ILE A 111 -12.31 16.94 14.41
CA ILE A 111 -11.52 15.91 13.73
C ILE A 111 -12.16 15.57 12.39
N VAL A 112 -11.42 15.72 11.31
CA VAL A 112 -11.85 15.31 9.97
C VAL A 112 -10.92 14.22 9.44
N VAL A 113 -11.49 13.12 9.00
CA VAL A 113 -10.76 12.01 8.37
C VAL A 113 -11.03 12.04 6.88
N MET A 114 -9.97 12.02 6.06
CA MET A 114 -10.05 12.01 4.60
C MET A 114 -9.26 10.83 4.04
N ASN A 115 -9.70 10.31 2.88
CA ASN A 115 -8.90 9.28 2.25
C ASN A 115 -7.76 9.86 1.41
N THR A 116 -6.61 9.20 1.44
CA THR A 116 -5.38 9.61 0.73
C THR A 116 -5.61 9.72 -0.77
N GLU A 117 -6.37 8.78 -1.35
CA GLU A 117 -6.63 8.71 -2.78
C GLU A 117 -7.44 9.91 -3.29
N ALA A 118 -8.27 10.51 -2.44
CA ALA A 118 -9.07 11.68 -2.80
C ALA A 118 -8.21 12.89 -3.20
N PHE A 119 -7.04 13.06 -2.59
CA PHE A 119 -6.11 14.14 -2.96
C PHE A 119 -5.55 13.98 -4.38
N GLY A 120 -5.44 12.76 -4.90
CA GLY A 120 -5.06 12.50 -6.29
C GLY A 120 -6.21 12.69 -7.29
N ALA A 121 -7.41 12.29 -6.89
CA ALA A 121 -8.56 12.14 -7.78
C ALA A 121 -9.47 13.39 -7.86
N SER A 122 -9.53 14.25 -6.83
CA SER A 122 -10.53 15.31 -6.72
C SER A 122 -9.93 16.65 -6.28
N GLU A 123 -10.22 17.71 -7.03
CA GLU A 123 -9.93 19.09 -6.59
C GLU A 123 -10.77 19.45 -5.36
N LYS A 124 -12.05 19.06 -5.34
CA LYS A 124 -12.94 19.32 -4.20
C LYS A 124 -12.40 18.77 -2.88
N ALA A 125 -11.60 17.69 -2.93
CA ALA A 125 -10.96 17.17 -1.73
C ALA A 125 -9.85 18.09 -1.24
N VAL A 126 -9.09 18.66 -2.16
CA VAL A 126 -8.02 19.61 -1.85
C VAL A 126 -8.60 20.91 -1.31
N ASP A 127 -9.61 21.47 -1.99
CA ASP A 127 -10.28 22.70 -1.59
C ASP A 127 -10.89 22.54 -0.17
N PHE A 128 -11.60 21.45 0.06
CA PHE A 128 -12.15 21.16 1.40
C PHE A 128 -11.06 21.03 2.47
N ALA A 129 -9.93 20.38 2.14
CA ALA A 129 -8.83 20.24 3.10
C ALA A 129 -8.19 21.59 3.44
N ILE A 130 -8.06 22.48 2.46
CA ILE A 130 -7.59 23.85 2.63
C ILE A 130 -8.56 24.61 3.55
N ASP A 131 -9.85 24.66 3.20
CA ASP A 131 -10.87 25.37 3.97
C ASP A 131 -10.94 24.86 5.43
N ALA A 132 -10.87 23.55 5.63
CA ALA A 132 -10.90 22.94 6.94
C ALA A 132 -9.67 23.32 7.79
N LEU A 133 -8.47 23.30 7.20
CA LEU A 133 -7.23 23.68 7.89
C LEU A 133 -7.17 25.19 8.16
N ASP A 134 -7.61 26.01 7.20
CA ASP A 134 -7.64 27.48 7.36
C ASP A 134 -8.70 27.94 8.38
N SER A 135 -9.70 27.09 8.70
CA SER A 135 -10.67 27.33 9.79
C SER A 135 -10.11 27.12 11.19
N ALA A 136 -8.90 26.55 11.31
CA ALA A 136 -8.28 26.23 12.58
C ALA A 136 -7.37 27.34 13.08
N GLN A 137 -7.31 27.53 14.41
CA GLN A 137 -6.29 28.38 15.03
C GLN A 137 -4.93 27.65 15.05
N SER A 138 -4.96 26.35 15.32
CA SER A 138 -3.76 25.50 15.29
C SER A 138 -4.14 24.06 14.94
N ALA A 139 -3.69 23.64 13.76
CA ALA A 139 -4.02 22.32 13.22
C ALA A 139 -2.92 21.29 13.44
N MET A 140 -3.35 20.04 13.65
CA MET A 140 -2.51 18.86 13.53
C MET A 140 -2.94 18.04 12.31
N VAL A 141 -1.97 17.59 11.50
CA VAL A 141 -2.22 16.66 10.42
C VAL A 141 -1.48 15.35 10.64
N VAL A 142 -2.20 14.26 10.46
CA VAL A 142 -1.69 12.89 10.55
C VAL A 142 -1.82 12.22 9.20
N VAL A 143 -0.73 11.71 8.64
CA VAL A 143 -0.76 10.87 7.43
C VAL A 143 -0.53 9.43 7.85
N ASP A 144 -1.59 8.65 7.82
CA ASP A 144 -1.56 7.21 8.11
C ASP A 144 -1.18 6.42 6.85
N GLU A 145 -0.43 5.35 7.03
CA GLU A 145 0.20 4.57 5.95
C GLU A 145 0.97 5.50 5.00
N SER A 146 1.87 6.30 5.56
CA SER A 146 2.60 7.37 4.85
C SER A 146 3.42 6.88 3.65
N HIS A 147 3.70 5.59 3.53
CA HIS A 147 4.27 5.01 2.31
C HIS A 147 3.42 5.29 1.06
N ARG A 148 2.13 5.65 1.22
CA ARG A 148 1.25 6.09 0.11
C ARG A 148 1.64 7.44 -0.48
N ILE A 149 2.42 8.24 0.25
CA ILE A 149 2.97 9.51 -0.24
C ILE A 149 4.48 9.45 -0.51
N LYS A 150 5.05 8.25 -0.67
CA LYS A 150 6.48 8.05 -0.90
C LYS A 150 7.00 8.61 -2.23
N SER A 151 6.15 8.62 -3.27
CA SER A 151 6.55 9.09 -4.61
C SER A 151 6.40 10.61 -4.75
N PRO A 152 7.50 11.38 -4.90
CA PRO A 152 7.42 12.84 -5.02
C PRO A 152 6.76 13.31 -6.33
N GLN A 153 6.66 12.44 -7.33
CA GLN A 153 6.01 12.77 -8.60
C GLN A 153 4.50 12.50 -8.60
N ALA A 154 4.00 11.71 -7.65
CA ALA A 154 2.58 11.40 -7.57
C ALA A 154 1.74 12.65 -7.28
N LYS A 155 0.62 12.81 -7.99
CA LYS A 155 -0.31 13.93 -7.83
C LYS A 155 -0.81 14.07 -6.39
N THR A 156 -1.11 12.95 -5.74
CA THR A 156 -1.49 12.88 -4.32
C THR A 156 -0.43 13.49 -3.41
N THR A 157 0.82 13.05 -3.57
CA THR A 157 1.96 13.54 -2.77
C THR A 157 2.17 15.02 -2.96
N LYS A 158 2.22 15.48 -4.22
CA LYS A 158 2.41 16.92 -4.54
C LYS A 158 1.35 17.78 -3.89
N ARG A 159 0.08 17.37 -3.95
CA ARG A 159 -1.03 18.13 -3.37
C ARG A 159 -0.96 18.19 -1.83
N ILE A 160 -0.64 17.08 -1.18
CA ILE A 160 -0.48 17.04 0.28
C ILE A 160 0.70 17.91 0.71
N LEU A 161 1.84 17.82 0.04
CA LEU A 161 3.02 18.65 0.37
C LEU A 161 2.80 20.13 0.10
N LEU A 162 2.07 20.49 -0.95
CA LEU A 162 1.88 21.88 -1.36
C LEU A 162 0.74 22.57 -0.61
N HIS A 163 -0.37 21.88 -0.38
CA HIS A 163 -1.59 22.49 0.13
C HIS A 163 -1.86 22.18 1.62
N VAL A 164 -1.52 20.98 2.09
CA VAL A 164 -1.81 20.54 3.46
C VAL A 164 -0.68 20.90 4.42
N ARG A 165 0.57 20.52 4.07
CA ARG A 165 1.74 20.73 4.93
C ARG A 165 1.90 22.18 5.44
N PRO A 166 1.80 23.25 4.61
CA PRO A 166 2.05 24.61 5.09
C PRO A 166 0.96 25.15 6.02
N ARG A 167 -0.19 24.46 6.14
CA ARG A 167 -1.36 24.89 6.92
C ARG A 167 -1.49 24.21 8.27
N CYS A 168 -0.51 23.42 8.68
CA CYS A 168 -0.55 22.72 9.95
C CYS A 168 0.78 22.85 10.71
N ARG A 169 0.68 23.13 11.98
CA ARG A 169 1.82 23.23 12.87
C ARG A 169 2.33 21.85 13.28
N PHE A 170 1.42 20.97 13.71
CA PHE A 170 1.75 19.65 14.17
C PHE A 170 1.57 18.61 13.05
N ARG A 171 2.61 17.84 12.74
CA ARG A 171 2.60 16.83 11.66
C ARG A 171 3.07 15.47 12.15
N ARG A 172 2.35 14.43 11.77
CA ARG A 172 2.69 13.03 12.09
C ARG A 172 2.57 12.18 10.84
N ILE A 173 3.52 11.29 10.69
CA ILE A 173 3.42 10.19 9.72
C ILE A 173 3.43 8.87 10.45
N LEU A 174 2.60 7.94 9.98
CA LEU A 174 2.46 6.60 10.53
C LEU A 174 2.72 5.59 9.42
N THR A 175 3.60 4.66 9.66
CA THR A 175 3.79 3.52 8.76
C THR A 175 4.45 2.36 9.49
N GLY A 176 4.02 1.15 9.18
CA GLY A 176 4.72 -0.08 9.60
C GLY A 176 5.89 -0.41 8.69
N THR A 177 5.79 0.02 7.45
CA THR A 177 6.78 -0.18 6.38
C THR A 177 7.22 1.20 5.89
N VAL A 178 8.46 1.54 6.12
CA VAL A 178 8.98 2.87 5.75
C VAL A 178 9.02 3.04 4.22
N GLY A 179 9.15 1.95 3.49
CA GLY A 179 9.25 1.85 2.04
C GLY A 179 10.26 0.78 1.66
N ASP A 180 10.30 0.45 0.37
CA ASP A 180 11.20 -0.59 -0.17
C ASP A 180 12.62 -0.04 -0.44
N LYS A 181 12.75 1.29 -0.47
CA LYS A 181 13.99 2.00 -0.87
C LYS A 181 14.24 3.19 0.04
N PRO A 182 15.52 3.54 0.31
CA PRO A 182 15.88 4.76 1.06
C PRO A 182 15.25 6.02 0.48
N PHE A 183 15.02 6.06 -0.84
CA PHE A 183 14.40 7.18 -1.53
C PHE A 183 12.93 7.43 -1.13
N ASP A 184 12.26 6.42 -0.61
CA ASP A 184 10.88 6.54 -0.15
C ASP A 184 10.74 7.45 1.08
N LEU A 185 11.85 7.74 1.78
CA LEU A 185 11.89 8.67 2.91
C LEU A 185 11.75 10.14 2.49
N PHE A 186 12.20 10.51 1.29
CA PHE A 186 12.26 11.91 0.85
C PHE A 186 10.92 12.64 1.01
N SER A 187 9.86 12.12 0.42
CA SER A 187 8.54 12.77 0.48
C SER A 187 7.89 12.64 1.85
N GLN A 188 8.09 11.52 2.54
CA GLN A 188 7.52 11.26 3.86
C GLN A 188 8.10 12.23 4.90
N PHE A 189 9.42 12.38 4.97
CA PHE A 189 10.06 13.35 5.85
C PHE A 189 9.91 14.78 5.33
N GLY A 190 9.84 14.98 4.00
CA GLY A 190 9.49 16.27 3.40
C GLY A 190 8.10 16.77 3.80
N PHE A 191 7.15 15.88 4.12
CA PHE A 191 5.87 16.25 4.72
C PHE A 191 6.06 16.73 6.18
N LEU A 192 6.91 16.06 6.95
CA LEU A 192 7.20 16.48 8.33
C LEU A 192 7.92 17.85 8.35
N ASP A 193 9.11 17.88 7.79
CA ASP A 193 9.89 19.10 7.60
C ASP A 193 10.99 18.83 6.55
N PRO A 194 11.05 19.57 5.45
CA PRO A 194 12.11 19.43 4.45
C PRO A 194 13.52 19.58 5.02
N ALA A 195 13.68 20.40 6.07
CA ALA A 195 14.96 20.64 6.73
C ALA A 195 15.56 19.38 7.35
N ILE A 196 14.74 18.36 7.71
CA ILE A 196 15.22 17.09 8.27
C ILE A 196 16.10 16.36 7.25
N ILE A 197 15.71 16.37 5.98
CA ILE A 197 16.46 15.70 4.91
C ILE A 197 17.65 16.54 4.43
N GLY A 198 17.58 17.88 4.58
CA GLY A 198 18.68 18.77 4.30
C GLY A 198 19.01 18.99 2.81
N VAL A 199 18.10 18.57 1.91
CA VAL A 199 18.25 18.75 0.44
C VAL A 199 16.93 19.19 -0.19
N ASP A 200 17.01 20.15 -1.11
CA ASP A 200 15.84 20.83 -1.66
C ASP A 200 15.12 20.08 -2.78
N SER A 201 15.77 19.08 -3.36
CA SER A 201 15.20 18.35 -4.48
C SER A 201 15.39 16.84 -4.41
N PHE A 202 14.46 16.09 -4.96
CA PHE A 202 14.57 14.64 -5.05
C PHE A 202 15.77 14.20 -5.90
N THR A 203 16.15 15.01 -6.87
CA THR A 203 17.34 14.79 -7.70
C THR A 203 18.62 14.86 -6.85
N ALA A 204 18.77 15.91 -6.05
CA ALA A 204 19.89 16.07 -5.13
C ALA A 204 19.91 14.94 -4.09
N PHE A 205 18.74 14.56 -3.54
CA PHE A 205 18.59 13.47 -2.59
C PHE A 205 19.08 12.13 -3.17
N LYS A 206 18.67 11.80 -4.40
CA LYS A 206 19.19 10.58 -5.08
C LYS A 206 20.68 10.63 -5.27
N GLY A 207 21.21 11.77 -5.72
CA GLY A 207 22.65 11.96 -5.93
C GLY A 207 23.46 11.87 -4.66
N GLU A 208 22.89 12.21 -3.49
CA GLU A 208 23.57 12.09 -2.21
C GLU A 208 23.57 10.66 -1.66
N TYR A 209 22.47 9.92 -1.80
CA TYR A 209 22.28 8.61 -1.16
C TYR A 209 22.42 7.41 -2.10
N ALA A 210 22.80 7.63 -3.36
CA ALA A 210 23.10 6.55 -4.29
C ALA A 210 24.20 6.93 -5.27
N GLU A 211 24.87 5.91 -5.79
CA GLU A 211 25.79 6.04 -6.92
C GLU A 211 24.95 6.19 -8.20
N MET A 212 25.07 7.35 -8.85
CA MET A 212 24.31 7.66 -10.06
C MET A 212 25.11 7.29 -11.30
N ILE A 213 24.46 6.72 -12.31
CA ILE A 213 25.11 6.46 -13.60
C ILE A 213 25.38 7.81 -14.27
N PRO A 214 26.65 8.12 -14.61
CA PRO A 214 26.98 9.38 -15.28
C PRO A 214 26.24 9.51 -16.62
N PRO A 215 25.71 10.70 -16.97
CA PRO A 215 24.99 10.93 -18.22
C PRO A 215 25.80 10.57 -19.47
N GLU A 216 27.13 10.66 -19.36
CA GLU A 216 28.10 10.43 -20.45
C GLU A 216 28.51 8.95 -20.57
N SER A 217 28.07 8.09 -19.67
CA SER A 217 28.40 6.68 -19.71
C SER A 217 27.77 5.96 -20.90
N GLY A 218 28.41 4.91 -21.40
CA GLY A 218 27.90 4.07 -22.48
C GLY A 218 26.53 3.45 -22.13
N ALA A 219 26.31 3.11 -20.86
CA ALA A 219 25.03 2.62 -20.37
C ALA A 219 23.90 3.65 -20.52
N MET A 220 24.15 4.93 -20.18
CA MET A 220 23.16 6.02 -20.35
C MET A 220 22.93 6.34 -21.82
N ARG A 221 23.95 6.29 -22.68
CA ARG A 221 23.80 6.44 -24.13
C ARG A 221 22.88 5.39 -24.72
N HIS A 222 23.06 4.14 -24.35
CA HIS A 222 22.20 3.04 -24.79
C HIS A 222 20.75 3.23 -24.35
N ILE A 223 20.52 3.65 -23.09
CA ILE A 223 19.18 3.92 -22.55
C ILE A 223 18.55 5.15 -23.22
N ALA A 224 19.32 6.21 -23.45
CA ALA A 224 18.84 7.41 -24.16
C ALA A 224 18.41 7.08 -25.59
N SER A 225 19.23 6.32 -26.33
CA SER A 225 18.91 5.83 -27.68
C SER A 225 17.62 5.00 -27.70
N ARG A 226 17.46 4.12 -26.71
CA ARG A 226 16.27 3.26 -26.59
C ARG A 226 15.01 4.06 -26.25
N LEU A 227 15.10 5.05 -25.34
CA LEU A 227 13.98 5.94 -24.99
C LEU A 227 13.53 6.82 -26.15
N MET A 228 14.47 7.24 -27.01
CA MET A 228 14.16 8.01 -28.21
C MET A 228 13.44 7.17 -29.27
N LYS A 229 13.80 5.89 -29.43
CA LYS A 229 13.09 4.94 -30.32
C LYS A 229 11.67 4.65 -29.87
N LEU A 230 11.41 4.66 -28.56
CA LEU A 230 10.07 4.38 -27.98
C LEU A 230 9.08 5.56 -28.06
N LYS A 231 9.56 6.80 -28.28
CA LYS A 231 8.70 8.00 -28.36
C LYS A 231 8.46 8.48 -29.80
N LYS A 232 8.01 7.61 -30.68
CA LYS A 232 7.44 8.06 -31.97
C LYS A 232 6.12 8.78 -31.68
N GLY A 233 6.12 10.14 -31.69
CA GLY A 233 4.90 10.96 -31.75
C GLY A 233 4.60 11.91 -30.59
N GLY A 234 5.47 12.05 -29.57
CA GLY A 234 5.27 13.02 -28.49
C GLY A 234 6.21 14.25 -28.59
N PRO A 235 5.86 15.40 -28.01
CA PRO A 235 6.74 16.56 -28.00
C PRO A 235 8.00 16.28 -27.19
N LEU A 236 9.14 16.22 -27.87
CA LEU A 236 10.46 16.12 -27.23
C LEU A 236 10.82 17.50 -26.65
N VAL A 237 11.04 17.54 -25.34
CA VAL A 237 11.56 18.75 -24.70
C VAL A 237 13.08 18.64 -24.69
N HIS A 238 13.73 19.53 -25.41
CA HIS A 238 15.16 19.48 -25.72
C HIS A 238 16.03 20.13 -24.64
N THR A 239 17.22 19.52 -24.38
CA THR A 239 18.26 20.10 -23.50
C THR A 239 19.12 21.13 -24.23
N GLY A 240 18.98 21.27 -25.56
CA GLY A 240 19.94 21.99 -26.42
C GLY A 240 21.19 21.18 -26.78
N LYS A 241 21.33 19.94 -26.27
CA LYS A 241 22.47 19.05 -26.58
C LYS A 241 22.08 17.95 -27.55
N TYR A 242 22.95 17.66 -28.48
CA TYR A 242 22.79 16.64 -29.52
C TYR A 242 23.73 15.48 -29.25
N TYR A 243 23.35 14.29 -29.66
CA TYR A 243 24.14 13.08 -29.57
C TYR A 243 24.62 12.69 -30.96
N ASP A 244 25.91 12.54 -31.11
CA ASP A 244 26.55 12.08 -32.36
C ASP A 244 26.62 10.56 -32.33
N GLU A 245 25.92 9.89 -33.24
CA GLU A 245 25.83 8.42 -33.29
C GLU A 245 27.15 7.77 -33.67
N GLU A 246 28.02 8.45 -34.44
CA GLU A 246 29.30 7.89 -34.87
C GLU A 246 30.38 8.00 -33.79
N THR A 247 30.46 9.15 -33.13
CA THR A 247 31.51 9.41 -32.13
C THR A 247 31.07 9.13 -30.70
N GLY A 248 29.77 8.99 -30.48
CA GLY A 248 29.19 8.81 -29.14
C GLY A 248 29.31 10.04 -28.23
N ALA A 249 29.66 11.21 -28.75
CA ALA A 249 29.86 12.43 -28.00
C ALA A 249 28.61 13.32 -27.94
N LEU A 250 28.45 14.07 -26.81
CA LEU A 250 27.46 15.11 -26.69
C LEU A 250 27.97 16.39 -27.35
N THR A 251 27.20 17.00 -28.24
CA THR A 251 27.57 18.23 -28.94
C THR A 251 26.48 19.29 -28.71
N ASP A 252 26.89 20.56 -28.65
CA ASP A 252 25.97 21.70 -28.48
C ASP A 252 25.46 22.22 -29.85
N GLN A 253 25.92 21.67 -30.96
CA GLN A 253 25.53 22.07 -32.30
C GLN A 253 24.88 20.93 -33.06
N ALA A 254 23.69 21.20 -33.61
CA ALA A 254 23.17 20.37 -34.69
C ALA A 254 24.10 20.51 -35.89
N ARG A 255 24.77 19.45 -36.32
CA ARG A 255 25.44 19.50 -37.63
C ARG A 255 24.36 19.74 -38.66
N SER A 256 24.51 20.86 -39.39
CA SER A 256 23.60 21.20 -40.50
C SER A 256 23.68 20.08 -41.54
N ALA A 257 22.61 19.35 -41.66
CA ALA A 257 22.53 18.18 -42.51
C ALA A 257 22.10 18.58 -43.93
N ASP A 258 22.96 19.17 -44.67
CA ASP A 258 22.87 19.10 -46.13
C ASP A 258 23.50 17.75 -46.56
N GLY A 259 22.64 16.78 -46.80
CA GLY A 259 23.02 15.50 -47.40
C GLY A 259 23.00 14.24 -46.51
N ILE A 260 22.71 14.29 -45.21
CA ILE A 260 22.69 13.11 -44.32
C ILE A 260 21.27 12.65 -44.07
N LYS A 261 20.99 11.36 -44.35
CA LYS A 261 19.68 10.71 -44.16
C LYS A 261 19.23 10.58 -42.69
N ASN A 262 20.09 10.83 -41.74
CA ASN A 262 19.81 10.73 -40.30
C ASN A 262 19.91 12.12 -39.65
N LYS A 263 18.77 12.69 -39.27
CA LYS A 263 18.74 13.92 -38.46
C LYS A 263 19.38 13.65 -37.10
N PRO A 264 20.27 14.55 -36.59
CA PRO A 264 20.82 14.40 -35.24
C PRO A 264 19.69 14.29 -34.23
N GLN A 265 19.74 13.27 -33.38
CA GLN A 265 18.69 13.03 -32.39
C GLN A 265 18.99 13.86 -31.15
N MET A 266 18.05 14.76 -30.79
CA MET A 266 18.17 15.56 -29.58
C MET A 266 17.95 14.70 -28.33
N LEU A 267 18.84 14.82 -27.35
CA LEU A 267 18.62 14.16 -26.05
C LEU A 267 17.38 14.74 -25.35
N PRO A 268 16.53 13.91 -24.75
CA PRO A 268 15.44 14.39 -23.96
C PRO A 268 15.93 15.29 -22.82
N LYS A 269 15.23 16.40 -22.56
CA LYS A 269 15.57 17.39 -21.51
C LYS A 269 15.78 16.77 -20.12
N PHE A 270 15.22 15.60 -19.89
CA PHE A 270 15.36 14.84 -18.65
C PHE A 270 15.78 13.41 -18.99
N LEU A 271 17.07 13.14 -18.98
CA LEU A 271 17.53 11.77 -18.85
C LEU A 271 17.10 11.22 -17.49
N PRO A 272 16.54 10.00 -17.43
CA PRO A 272 16.22 9.41 -16.15
C PRO A 272 17.51 9.28 -15.35
N GLN A 273 17.51 9.84 -14.14
CA GLN A 273 18.61 9.62 -13.21
C GLN A 273 18.54 8.16 -12.72
N LEU A 274 19.40 7.35 -13.24
CA LEU A 274 19.47 5.93 -12.90
C LEU A 274 20.51 5.71 -11.83
N VAL A 275 20.14 4.88 -10.86
CA VAL A 275 21.05 4.39 -9.83
C VAL A 275 21.89 3.26 -10.43
N ALA A 276 23.19 3.29 -10.18
CA ALA A 276 24.07 2.18 -10.51
C ALA A 276 23.67 0.93 -9.73
N THR A 277 23.82 -0.23 -10.36
CA THR A 277 23.47 -1.51 -9.73
C THR A 277 24.71 -2.38 -9.56
N ASN A 278 24.68 -3.23 -8.56
CA ASN A 278 25.60 -4.33 -8.39
C ASN A 278 25.39 -5.40 -9.48
N PRO A 279 26.31 -6.36 -9.64
CA PRO A 279 26.13 -7.47 -10.60
C PRO A 279 24.85 -8.29 -10.37
N ASP A 280 24.36 -8.37 -9.14
CA ASP A 280 23.11 -9.04 -8.75
C ASP A 280 21.84 -8.19 -9.02
N GLY A 281 22.00 -7.00 -9.60
CA GLY A 281 20.92 -6.07 -9.92
C GLY A 281 20.45 -5.18 -8.75
N THR A 282 21.03 -5.31 -7.56
CA THR A 282 20.68 -4.46 -6.40
C THR A 282 21.21 -3.04 -6.59
N PRO A 283 20.43 -1.99 -6.21
CA PRO A 283 20.89 -0.61 -6.31
C PRO A 283 22.09 -0.33 -5.39
N ARG A 284 23.06 0.45 -5.88
CA ARG A 284 24.19 0.93 -5.09
C ARG A 284 23.81 2.16 -4.29
N TYR A 285 23.45 1.96 -3.03
CA TYR A 285 23.22 3.04 -2.09
C TYR A 285 24.51 3.42 -1.36
N ARG A 286 24.60 4.68 -0.92
CA ARG A 286 25.71 5.22 -0.13
C ARG A 286 25.21 6.11 0.99
N ASP A 287 26.05 6.36 1.99
CA ASP A 287 25.79 7.30 3.10
C ASP A 287 24.45 7.08 3.85
N LEU A 288 23.95 5.83 3.88
CA LEU A 288 22.70 5.48 4.55
C LEU A 288 22.75 5.74 6.06
N ASP A 289 23.91 5.59 6.68
CA ASP A 289 24.12 5.92 8.11
C ASP A 289 23.93 7.43 8.37
N LYS A 290 24.32 8.28 7.41
CA LYS A 290 24.05 9.72 7.47
C LYS A 290 22.54 9.98 7.43
N LEU A 291 21.83 9.37 6.50
CA LEU A 291 20.39 9.47 6.38
C LEU A 291 19.71 9.00 7.67
N GLN A 292 20.12 7.87 8.21
CA GLN A 292 19.59 7.34 9.47
C GLN A 292 19.79 8.33 10.63
N ARG A 293 20.96 8.93 10.77
CA ARG A 293 21.25 9.94 11.79
C ARG A 293 20.36 11.18 11.66
N LEU A 294 20.01 11.60 10.44
CA LEU A 294 19.10 12.72 10.21
C LEU A 294 17.66 12.40 10.62
N VAL A 295 17.17 11.22 10.32
CA VAL A 295 15.77 10.87 10.58
C VAL A 295 15.51 10.35 11.99
N ALA A 296 16.52 9.76 12.66
CA ALA A 296 16.37 9.13 13.98
C ALA A 296 15.84 10.09 15.06
N PRO A 297 16.29 11.36 15.19
CA PRO A 297 15.75 12.28 16.20
C PRO A 297 14.27 12.63 15.99
N HIS A 298 13.75 12.42 14.78
CA HIS A 298 12.39 12.76 14.37
C HIS A 298 11.50 11.51 14.19
N SER A 299 11.95 10.35 14.66
CA SER A 299 11.22 9.10 14.47
C SER A 299 11.34 8.17 15.67
N TYR A 300 10.37 7.26 15.77
CA TYR A 300 10.44 6.11 16.67
C TYR A 300 10.09 4.86 15.90
N ARG A 301 11.02 3.91 15.90
CA ARG A 301 10.85 2.60 15.26
C ARG A 301 10.69 1.52 16.33
N VAL A 302 9.72 0.64 16.12
CA VAL A 302 9.54 -0.55 16.96
C VAL A 302 9.01 -1.69 16.10
N LEU A 303 9.56 -2.88 16.30
CA LEU A 303 9.10 -4.11 15.67
C LEU A 303 8.17 -4.87 16.63
N LYS A 304 7.29 -5.70 16.08
CA LYS A 304 6.41 -6.56 16.87
C LYS A 304 7.18 -7.50 17.78
N ALA A 305 8.26 -8.08 17.25
CA ALA A 305 9.12 -8.99 17.98
C ALA A 305 9.72 -8.36 19.24
N ASP A 306 9.92 -7.03 19.25
CA ASP A 306 10.52 -6.32 20.38
C ASP A 306 9.51 -5.96 21.48
N CYS A 307 8.20 -6.01 21.18
CA CYS A 307 7.21 -5.39 22.05
C CYS A 307 5.90 -6.17 22.27
N LEU A 308 5.66 -7.23 21.51
CA LEU A 308 4.46 -8.05 21.61
C LEU A 308 4.87 -9.52 21.74
N ASP A 309 4.23 -10.20 22.67
CA ASP A 309 4.29 -11.66 22.78
C ASP A 309 3.22 -12.26 21.85
N LEU A 310 3.62 -12.54 20.62
CA LEU A 310 2.77 -13.15 19.61
C LEU A 310 3.30 -14.53 19.25
N PRO A 311 2.41 -15.48 18.92
CA PRO A 311 2.83 -16.79 18.42
C PRO A 311 3.71 -16.69 17.17
N GLU A 312 4.46 -17.74 16.89
CA GLU A 312 5.35 -17.78 15.73
C GLU A 312 4.62 -17.68 14.40
N LYS A 313 5.31 -17.14 13.41
CA LYS A 313 4.96 -17.20 11.98
C LYS A 313 5.70 -18.36 11.35
N LEU A 314 4.98 -19.31 10.78
CA LEU A 314 5.54 -20.48 10.12
C LEU A 314 5.34 -20.34 8.62
N TYR A 315 6.42 -20.43 7.85
CA TYR A 315 6.38 -20.26 6.39
C TYR A 315 6.67 -21.58 5.69
N ASN A 316 5.80 -21.95 4.76
CA ASN A 316 5.92 -23.16 3.96
C ASN A 316 5.60 -22.88 2.51
N ARG A 317 6.07 -23.72 1.60
CA ARG A 317 5.67 -23.75 0.20
C ARG A 317 4.95 -25.07 -0.07
N TYR A 318 3.92 -25.00 -0.86
CA TYR A 318 3.20 -26.17 -1.37
C TYR A 318 3.24 -26.13 -2.89
N TYR A 319 3.83 -27.14 -3.46
CA TYR A 319 4.07 -27.18 -4.90
C TYR A 319 2.88 -27.76 -5.65
N THR A 320 2.55 -27.17 -6.78
CA THR A 320 1.52 -27.63 -7.71
C THR A 320 2.14 -27.79 -9.09
N GLU A 321 1.77 -28.86 -9.78
CA GLU A 321 2.24 -29.11 -11.14
C GLU A 321 1.31 -28.43 -12.16
N LEU A 322 1.89 -27.91 -13.23
CA LEU A 322 1.13 -27.40 -14.37
C LEU A 322 0.81 -28.56 -15.34
N THR A 323 -0.35 -28.50 -15.96
CA THR A 323 -0.69 -29.42 -17.05
C THR A 323 0.14 -29.13 -18.30
N ASP A 324 0.26 -30.12 -19.22
CA ASP A 324 0.94 -29.92 -20.49
C ASP A 324 0.38 -28.74 -21.30
N GLN A 325 -0.94 -28.53 -21.24
CA GLN A 325 -1.60 -27.39 -21.87
C GLN A 325 -1.13 -26.07 -21.26
N GLN A 326 -1.05 -25.97 -19.92
CA GLN A 326 -0.55 -24.78 -19.25
C GLN A 326 0.91 -24.52 -19.59
N TRP A 327 1.76 -25.56 -19.60
CA TRP A 327 3.16 -25.43 -19.98
C TRP A 327 3.35 -24.97 -21.43
N SER A 328 2.57 -25.50 -22.35
CA SER A 328 2.61 -25.08 -23.77
C SER A 328 2.33 -23.57 -23.89
N LEU A 329 1.22 -23.11 -23.31
CA LEU A 329 0.83 -21.70 -23.34
C LEU A 329 1.79 -20.79 -22.58
N TYR A 330 2.31 -21.26 -21.45
CA TYR A 330 3.27 -20.52 -20.63
C TYR A 330 4.57 -20.29 -21.41
N ASN A 331 5.09 -21.31 -22.08
CA ASN A 331 6.31 -21.23 -22.88
C ASN A 331 6.11 -20.40 -24.15
N GLU A 332 4.94 -20.45 -24.78
CA GLU A 332 4.60 -19.60 -25.93
C GLU A 332 4.66 -18.12 -25.56
N VAL A 333 4.00 -17.69 -24.48
CA VAL A 333 4.03 -16.31 -24.01
C VAL A 333 5.45 -15.88 -23.59
N LYS A 334 6.23 -16.79 -23.01
CA LYS A 334 7.63 -16.53 -22.61
C LYS A 334 8.53 -16.34 -23.82
N GLU A 335 8.35 -17.13 -24.88
CA GLU A 335 9.12 -17.07 -26.11
C GLU A 335 8.78 -15.84 -26.95
N GLU A 336 7.51 -15.50 -27.10
CA GLU A 336 7.08 -14.25 -27.75
C GLU A 336 7.73 -13.03 -27.09
N GLN A 337 7.79 -13.01 -25.77
CA GLN A 337 8.47 -11.95 -25.04
C GLN A 337 9.96 -11.90 -25.33
N ARG A 338 10.62 -13.07 -25.44
CA ARG A 338 12.05 -13.15 -25.76
C ARG A 338 12.33 -12.55 -27.14
N ILE A 339 11.53 -12.89 -28.13
CA ILE A 339 11.63 -12.38 -29.50
C ILE A 339 11.43 -10.85 -29.52
N GLU A 340 10.37 -10.35 -28.87
CA GLU A 340 10.14 -8.91 -28.76
C GLU A 340 11.28 -8.17 -28.06
N TRP A 341 11.92 -8.82 -27.08
CA TRP A 341 13.08 -8.27 -26.39
C TRP A 341 14.30 -8.16 -27.31
N GLU A 342 14.64 -9.21 -28.04
CA GLU A 342 15.76 -9.25 -28.99
C GLU A 342 15.58 -8.23 -30.12
N GLU A 343 14.36 -8.01 -30.57
CA GLU A 343 14.01 -7.00 -31.57
C GLU A 343 13.87 -5.58 -31.00
N GLY A 344 14.09 -5.37 -29.72
CA GLY A 344 14.05 -4.06 -29.07
C GLY A 344 12.67 -3.44 -28.93
N ARG A 345 11.60 -4.21 -29.09
CA ARG A 345 10.18 -3.74 -29.07
C ARG A 345 9.56 -3.68 -27.67
N VAL A 346 10.24 -4.18 -26.63
CA VAL A 346 9.66 -4.31 -25.29
C VAL A 346 9.76 -3.02 -24.49
N SER A 347 8.61 -2.47 -24.07
CA SER A 347 8.52 -1.44 -23.03
C SER A 347 8.41 -2.09 -21.62
N VAL A 348 8.68 -1.30 -20.56
CA VAL A 348 8.48 -1.73 -19.17
C VAL A 348 7.02 -2.14 -18.92
N PHE A 349 6.07 -1.48 -19.59
CA PHE A 349 4.64 -1.84 -19.53
C PHE A 349 4.36 -3.22 -20.12
N ASN A 350 4.99 -3.58 -21.23
CA ASN A 350 4.82 -4.89 -21.84
C ASN A 350 5.34 -6.01 -20.92
N LYS A 351 6.47 -5.80 -20.23
CA LYS A 351 7.00 -6.79 -19.26
C LYS A 351 6.02 -7.09 -18.13
N LEU A 352 5.44 -6.05 -17.52
CA LEU A 352 4.48 -6.26 -16.43
C LEU A 352 3.24 -7.01 -16.93
N THR A 353 2.75 -6.68 -18.12
CA THR A 353 1.61 -7.36 -18.75
C THR A 353 1.91 -8.84 -18.99
N VAL A 354 3.11 -9.16 -19.47
CA VAL A 354 3.53 -10.56 -19.68
C VAL A 354 3.57 -11.33 -18.35
N TYR A 355 4.17 -10.76 -17.29
CA TYR A 355 4.18 -11.40 -15.99
C TYR A 355 2.77 -11.64 -15.43
N LEU A 356 1.83 -10.72 -15.69
CA LEU A 356 0.42 -10.91 -15.34
C LEU A 356 -0.20 -12.07 -16.12
N ARG A 357 0.05 -12.17 -17.44
CA ARG A 357 -0.45 -13.27 -18.28
C ARG A 357 0.12 -14.62 -17.85
N LEU A 358 1.43 -14.69 -17.59
CA LEU A 358 2.06 -15.91 -17.08
C LEU A 358 1.41 -16.36 -15.76
N GLN A 359 1.13 -15.48 -14.83
CA GLN A 359 0.41 -15.84 -13.61
C GLN A 359 -1.03 -16.30 -13.88
N GLN A 360 -1.74 -15.68 -14.81
CA GLN A 360 -3.11 -16.05 -15.17
C GLN A 360 -3.15 -17.46 -15.78
N ILE A 361 -2.18 -17.82 -16.63
CA ILE A 361 -2.03 -19.17 -17.16
C ILE A 361 -1.83 -20.19 -16.03
N ILE A 362 -0.95 -19.88 -15.07
CA ILE A 362 -0.73 -20.71 -13.88
C ILE A 362 -2.03 -20.88 -13.08
N CYS A 363 -2.84 -19.84 -12.97
CA CYS A 363 -4.14 -19.87 -12.30
C CYS A 363 -5.25 -20.56 -13.13
N GLY A 364 -4.98 -20.93 -14.40
CA GLY A 364 -5.87 -21.73 -15.24
C GLY A 364 -6.80 -20.93 -16.15
N TYR A 365 -6.40 -19.73 -16.62
CA TYR A 365 -7.16 -18.95 -17.59
C TYR A 365 -6.28 -17.93 -18.33
N ILE A 366 -6.78 -17.43 -19.46
CA ILE A 366 -6.13 -16.38 -20.25
C ILE A 366 -7.17 -15.29 -20.57
N PRO A 367 -6.86 -14.01 -20.39
CA PRO A 367 -7.68 -12.93 -20.93
C PRO A 367 -7.44 -12.83 -22.46
N ASP A 368 -8.52 -12.84 -23.21
CA ASP A 368 -8.54 -12.66 -24.66
C ASP A 368 -9.45 -11.47 -25.00
N ASP A 369 -8.85 -10.32 -25.29
CA ASP A 369 -9.50 -9.01 -25.47
C ASP A 369 -10.56 -8.73 -24.37
N ASP A 370 -11.84 -8.80 -24.69
CA ASP A 370 -12.96 -8.59 -23.76
C ASP A 370 -13.50 -9.89 -23.14
N ARG A 371 -12.86 -11.05 -23.41
CA ARG A 371 -13.30 -12.37 -22.93
C ARG A 371 -12.24 -13.01 -22.06
N LEU A 372 -12.69 -13.92 -21.22
CA LEU A 372 -11.83 -14.76 -20.41
C LEU A 372 -11.95 -16.20 -20.95
N VAL A 373 -10.83 -16.76 -21.37
CA VAL A 373 -10.74 -18.15 -21.82
C VAL A 373 -10.32 -19.01 -20.64
N GLU A 374 -11.20 -19.89 -20.21
CA GLU A 374 -10.91 -20.88 -19.18
C GLU A 374 -10.14 -22.07 -19.78
N LEU A 375 -9.06 -22.49 -19.12
CA LEU A 375 -8.26 -23.62 -19.56
C LEU A 375 -8.86 -24.98 -19.11
N PHE A 376 -9.75 -24.93 -18.12
CA PHE A 376 -10.37 -26.11 -17.51
C PHE A 376 -11.90 -26.01 -17.58
N LYS A 377 -12.57 -27.12 -17.83
CA LYS A 377 -14.05 -27.18 -17.87
C LYS A 377 -14.68 -27.08 -16.49
N SER A 378 -13.97 -27.54 -15.47
CA SER A 378 -14.39 -27.48 -14.07
C SER A 378 -13.21 -27.12 -13.17
N TRP A 379 -13.50 -26.63 -11.95
CA TRP A 379 -12.46 -26.37 -10.97
C TRP A 379 -11.71 -27.64 -10.54
N GLY A 380 -12.35 -28.81 -10.60
CA GLY A 380 -11.73 -30.11 -10.28
C GLY A 380 -10.65 -30.56 -11.28
N GLU A 381 -10.56 -29.92 -12.45
CA GLU A 381 -9.48 -30.12 -13.41
C GLU A 381 -8.32 -29.15 -13.24
N ASN A 382 -8.49 -28.11 -12.40
CA ASN A 382 -7.46 -27.09 -12.15
C ASN A 382 -6.51 -27.56 -11.04
N PRO A 383 -5.25 -27.90 -11.36
CA PRO A 383 -4.32 -28.48 -10.38
C PRO A 383 -4.12 -27.57 -9.16
N ARG A 384 -4.04 -26.26 -9.37
CA ARG A 384 -3.80 -25.28 -8.29
C ARG A 384 -4.98 -25.19 -7.34
N ILE A 385 -6.22 -25.27 -7.83
CA ILE A 385 -7.42 -25.31 -6.97
C ILE A 385 -7.44 -26.64 -6.23
N CYS A 386 -7.19 -27.77 -6.90
CA CYS A 386 -7.15 -29.09 -6.28
C CYS A 386 -6.11 -29.14 -5.15
N SER A 387 -4.88 -28.68 -5.39
CA SER A 387 -3.82 -28.57 -4.37
C SER A 387 -4.25 -27.73 -3.16
N THR A 388 -4.98 -26.64 -3.41
CA THR A 388 -5.49 -25.77 -2.32
C THR A 388 -6.55 -26.48 -1.50
N LEU A 389 -7.47 -27.21 -2.14
CA LEU A 389 -8.52 -27.97 -1.45
C LEU A 389 -7.95 -29.18 -0.69
N GLU A 390 -6.98 -29.87 -1.23
CA GLU A 390 -6.24 -30.93 -0.56
C GLU A 390 -5.60 -30.42 0.73
N LEU A 391 -4.86 -29.34 0.65
CA LEU A 391 -4.22 -28.67 1.79
C LEU A 391 -5.23 -28.28 2.88
N ILE A 392 -6.43 -27.84 2.48
CA ILE A 392 -7.52 -27.51 3.40
C ILE A 392 -8.15 -28.79 3.99
N GLY A 393 -8.29 -29.84 3.17
CA GLY A 393 -8.87 -31.12 3.57
C GLY A 393 -8.04 -31.87 4.60
N ASP A 394 -6.72 -31.70 4.58
CA ASP A 394 -5.78 -32.28 5.55
C ASP A 394 -5.83 -31.58 6.93
N ARG A 395 -6.64 -30.54 7.08
CA ARG A 395 -6.75 -29.75 8.31
C ARG A 395 -7.93 -30.18 9.17
N PRO A 396 -7.82 -29.98 10.50
CA PRO A 396 -8.93 -30.25 11.40
C PRO A 396 -10.22 -29.57 10.97
N ASP A 397 -11.34 -30.26 11.14
CA ASP A 397 -12.65 -29.70 10.87
C ASP A 397 -12.90 -28.41 11.68
N GLY A 398 -13.48 -27.42 11.01
CA GLY A 398 -13.73 -26.11 11.62
C GLY A 398 -12.54 -25.18 11.70
N GLU A 399 -11.33 -25.59 11.32
CA GLU A 399 -10.19 -24.67 11.24
C GLU A 399 -10.44 -23.60 10.17
N ARG A 400 -10.28 -22.32 10.53
CA ARG A 400 -10.51 -21.19 9.63
C ARG A 400 -9.27 -20.86 8.84
N ALA A 401 -9.46 -20.60 7.54
CA ALA A 401 -8.38 -20.24 6.63
C ALA A 401 -8.67 -18.94 5.88
N ILE A 402 -7.61 -18.17 5.65
CA ILE A 402 -7.62 -17.03 4.74
C ILE A 402 -6.94 -17.46 3.45
N ILE A 403 -7.59 -17.20 2.30
CA ILE A 403 -7.05 -17.50 0.99
C ILE A 403 -6.85 -16.19 0.24
N TRP A 404 -5.60 -15.86 -0.03
CA TRP A 404 -5.21 -14.64 -0.71
C TRP A 404 -5.11 -14.86 -2.20
N CYS A 405 -5.89 -14.10 -2.94
CA CYS A 405 -5.93 -14.13 -4.39
C CYS A 405 -5.56 -12.76 -4.98
N ARG A 406 -4.80 -12.76 -6.06
CA ARG A 406 -4.45 -11.53 -6.77
C ARG A 406 -5.58 -11.06 -7.68
N PHE A 407 -6.18 -11.97 -8.44
CA PHE A 407 -7.17 -11.66 -9.46
C PHE A 407 -8.59 -11.93 -8.97
N ARG A 408 -9.56 -11.18 -9.49
CA ARG A 408 -10.98 -11.41 -9.17
C ARG A 408 -11.48 -12.76 -9.66
N GLU A 409 -10.91 -13.21 -10.77
CA GLU A 409 -11.24 -14.51 -11.33
C GLU A 409 -10.78 -15.66 -10.42
N ASP A 410 -9.60 -15.54 -9.81
CA ASP A 410 -9.14 -16.49 -8.80
C ASP A 410 -10.13 -16.58 -7.64
N ILE A 411 -10.62 -15.41 -7.16
CA ILE A 411 -11.62 -15.35 -6.08
C ILE A 411 -12.89 -16.07 -6.49
N ARG A 412 -13.42 -15.78 -7.67
CA ARG A 412 -14.65 -16.38 -8.18
C ARG A 412 -14.56 -17.92 -8.24
N ARG A 413 -13.49 -18.43 -8.81
CA ARG A 413 -13.26 -19.87 -8.98
C ARG A 413 -13.02 -20.58 -7.66
N MET A 414 -12.18 -20.00 -6.80
CA MET A 414 -11.91 -20.54 -5.48
C MET A 414 -13.17 -20.53 -4.61
N ALA A 415 -13.96 -19.44 -4.67
CA ALA A 415 -15.22 -19.36 -3.95
C ALA A 415 -16.21 -20.44 -4.43
N GLN A 416 -16.30 -20.68 -5.73
CA GLN A 416 -17.12 -21.76 -6.28
C GLN A 416 -16.66 -23.12 -5.75
N ALA A 417 -15.38 -23.44 -5.88
CA ALA A 417 -14.83 -24.73 -5.44
C ALA A 417 -15.08 -24.98 -3.95
N LEU A 418 -14.85 -23.99 -3.10
CA LEU A 418 -15.06 -24.10 -1.66
C LEU A 418 -16.55 -24.20 -1.30
N LYS A 419 -17.45 -23.45 -1.97
CA LYS A 419 -18.90 -23.53 -1.74
C LYS A 419 -19.45 -24.91 -2.12
N GLU A 420 -18.97 -25.49 -3.20
CA GLU A 420 -19.36 -26.83 -3.64
C GLU A 420 -18.82 -27.91 -2.70
N SER A 421 -17.59 -27.75 -2.18
CA SER A 421 -16.95 -28.75 -1.31
C SER A 421 -17.40 -28.66 0.17
N TYR A 422 -17.67 -27.45 0.68
CA TYR A 422 -17.91 -27.20 2.11
C TYR A 422 -19.22 -26.47 2.41
N GLY A 423 -20.08 -26.28 1.41
CA GLY A 423 -21.37 -25.60 1.53
C GLY A 423 -21.30 -24.08 1.31
N SER A 424 -22.39 -23.51 0.81
CA SER A 424 -22.47 -22.09 0.40
C SER A 424 -22.24 -21.10 1.54
N GLY A 425 -22.57 -21.46 2.77
CA GLY A 425 -22.38 -20.63 3.98
C GLY A 425 -20.94 -20.57 4.48
N SER A 426 -20.06 -21.49 4.04
CA SER A 426 -18.70 -21.62 4.54
C SER A 426 -17.74 -20.53 4.07
N VAL A 427 -18.09 -19.78 3.02
CA VAL A 427 -17.20 -18.84 2.33
C VAL A 427 -17.70 -17.41 2.44
N VAL A 428 -16.79 -16.49 2.73
CA VAL A 428 -17.01 -15.05 2.61
C VAL A 428 -15.88 -14.41 1.80
N GLU A 429 -16.20 -13.29 1.15
CA GLU A 429 -15.29 -12.63 0.23
C GLU A 429 -14.94 -11.22 0.70
N PHE A 430 -13.67 -10.80 0.50
CA PHE A 430 -13.19 -9.48 0.86
C PHE A 430 -12.32 -8.88 -0.26
N HIS A 431 -12.93 -8.14 -1.16
CA HIS A 431 -12.27 -7.50 -2.29
C HIS A 431 -12.98 -6.22 -2.74
N GLY A 432 -12.42 -5.50 -3.72
CA GLY A 432 -12.93 -4.21 -4.19
C GLY A 432 -14.34 -4.22 -4.78
N GLY A 433 -14.85 -5.38 -5.19
CA GLY A 433 -16.21 -5.56 -5.72
C GLY A 433 -17.29 -5.77 -4.65
N VAL A 434 -16.91 -6.06 -3.40
CA VAL A 434 -17.84 -6.26 -2.29
C VAL A 434 -18.19 -4.91 -1.67
N SER A 435 -19.48 -4.66 -1.37
CA SER A 435 -19.90 -3.42 -0.73
C SER A 435 -19.30 -3.25 0.68
N ASP A 436 -19.16 -2.02 1.16
CA ASP A 436 -18.63 -1.76 2.50
C ASP A 436 -19.48 -2.43 3.61
N ARG A 437 -20.80 -2.52 3.41
CA ARG A 437 -21.72 -3.19 4.34
C ARG A 437 -21.46 -4.69 4.37
N ASP A 438 -21.38 -5.31 3.21
CA ASP A 438 -21.16 -6.75 3.09
C ASP A 438 -19.77 -7.14 3.58
N ARG A 439 -18.75 -6.29 3.39
CA ARG A 439 -17.42 -6.53 3.97
C ARG A 439 -17.44 -6.58 5.49
N ILE A 440 -18.18 -5.67 6.13
CA ILE A 440 -18.31 -5.66 7.59
C ILE A 440 -18.99 -6.95 8.06
N GLU A 441 -20.07 -7.35 7.41
CA GLU A 441 -20.80 -8.59 7.73
C GLU A 441 -19.95 -9.84 7.45
N ASN A 442 -19.23 -9.87 6.33
CA ASN A 442 -18.32 -10.96 5.98
C ASN A 442 -17.20 -11.15 7.02
N VAL A 443 -16.64 -10.04 7.49
CA VAL A 443 -15.63 -10.08 8.57
C VAL A 443 -16.26 -10.57 9.88
N ALA A 444 -17.47 -10.12 10.23
CA ALA A 444 -18.17 -10.57 11.43
C ALA A 444 -18.43 -12.08 11.39
N ARG A 445 -18.93 -12.60 10.28
CA ARG A 445 -19.14 -14.04 10.07
C ARG A 445 -17.85 -14.84 10.15
N PHE A 446 -16.77 -14.31 9.59
CA PHE A 446 -15.46 -14.96 9.64
C PHE A 446 -14.83 -14.91 11.03
N GLN A 447 -14.90 -13.77 11.73
CA GLN A 447 -14.36 -13.61 13.08
C GLN A 447 -15.25 -14.31 14.14
N GLY A 448 -16.53 -14.51 13.85
CA GLY A 448 -17.51 -15.04 14.79
C GLY A 448 -18.05 -14.00 15.78
N VAL A 449 -17.76 -12.71 15.53
CA VAL A 449 -18.23 -11.60 16.38
C VAL A 449 -18.72 -10.47 15.48
N ARG A 450 -19.94 -10.01 15.75
CA ARG A 450 -20.56 -8.87 15.09
C ARG A 450 -20.54 -7.66 16.00
N GLU A 451 -20.01 -6.54 15.49
CA GLU A 451 -20.01 -5.26 16.20
C GLU A 451 -21.31 -4.49 15.87
N ASN A 452 -22.07 -4.15 16.88
CA ASN A 452 -23.29 -3.35 16.74
C ASN A 452 -22.96 -1.87 16.86
N MET A 453 -23.44 -1.09 15.87
CA MET A 453 -23.19 0.34 15.77
C MET A 453 -24.51 1.12 15.89
N ASP A 454 -24.47 2.32 16.46
CA ASP A 454 -25.59 3.26 16.44
C ASP A 454 -25.84 3.83 15.03
N LYS A 455 -26.91 4.60 14.85
CA LYS A 455 -27.23 5.28 13.59
C LYS A 455 -26.13 6.27 13.15
N LYS A 456 -25.27 6.68 14.06
CA LYS A 456 -24.13 7.58 13.80
C LYS A 456 -22.84 6.80 13.51
N GLY A 457 -22.85 5.46 13.63
CA GLY A 457 -21.71 4.58 13.42
C GLY A 457 -20.79 4.46 14.64
N ASN A 458 -21.27 4.77 15.84
CA ASN A 458 -20.51 4.55 17.07
C ASN A 458 -20.73 3.11 17.55
N PHE A 459 -19.69 2.50 18.10
CA PHE A 459 -19.77 1.17 18.71
C PHE A 459 -20.72 1.19 19.92
N ILE A 460 -21.66 0.25 19.97
CA ILE A 460 -22.60 0.05 21.07
C ILE A 460 -22.24 -1.20 21.87
N SER A 461 -22.15 -2.33 21.18
CA SER A 461 -21.93 -3.65 21.77
C SER A 461 -21.33 -4.60 20.74
N SER A 462 -20.88 -5.74 21.19
CA SER A 462 -20.58 -6.87 20.32
C SER A 462 -21.43 -8.09 20.70
N GLU A 463 -21.80 -8.87 19.71
CA GLU A 463 -22.52 -10.12 19.88
C GLU A 463 -21.81 -11.26 19.14
N GLU A 464 -21.95 -12.48 19.63
CA GLU A 464 -21.43 -13.64 18.92
C GLU A 464 -22.29 -13.94 17.69
N VAL A 465 -21.63 -14.20 16.56
CA VAL A 465 -22.31 -14.73 15.38
C VAL A 465 -22.67 -16.20 15.64
N PRO A 466 -23.94 -16.62 15.44
CA PRO A 466 -24.32 -18.02 15.59
C PRO A 466 -23.42 -18.96 14.78
N GLU A 467 -23.08 -20.12 15.32
CA GLU A 467 -22.11 -21.02 14.69
C GLU A 467 -22.53 -21.44 13.28
N ALA A 468 -23.81 -21.63 13.05
CA ALA A 468 -24.39 -21.96 11.74
C ALA A 468 -24.20 -20.85 10.68
N GLU A 469 -24.00 -19.58 11.10
CA GLU A 469 -23.77 -18.44 10.22
C GLU A 469 -22.27 -18.16 10.01
N ARG A 470 -21.39 -18.77 10.81
CA ARG A 470 -19.95 -18.52 10.76
C ARG A 470 -19.36 -19.06 9.48
N ALA A 471 -18.51 -18.25 8.85
CA ALA A 471 -17.74 -18.67 7.68
C ALA A 471 -16.42 -19.32 8.12
N ARG A 472 -16.05 -20.41 7.44
CA ARG A 472 -14.77 -21.10 7.63
C ARG A 472 -13.67 -20.45 6.80
N PHE A 473 -14.00 -19.95 5.61
CA PHE A 473 -13.04 -19.44 4.64
C PHE A 473 -13.26 -17.96 4.33
N MET A 474 -12.19 -17.18 4.39
CA MET A 474 -12.14 -15.82 3.89
C MET A 474 -11.30 -15.79 2.62
N ILE A 475 -11.90 -15.46 1.47
CA ILE A 475 -11.14 -15.24 0.24
C ILE A 475 -10.95 -13.74 0.06
N ALA A 476 -9.71 -13.29 -0.07
CA ALA A 476 -9.40 -11.87 -0.09
C ALA A 476 -8.35 -11.48 -1.11
N GLN A 477 -8.46 -10.26 -1.64
CA GLN A 477 -7.35 -9.64 -2.37
C GLN A 477 -6.36 -9.00 -1.39
N GLN A 478 -5.06 -9.23 -1.58
CA GLN A 478 -4.00 -8.66 -0.74
C GLN A 478 -4.11 -7.13 -0.65
N GLN A 479 -4.36 -6.45 -1.76
CA GLN A 479 -4.55 -4.98 -1.79
C GLN A 479 -5.76 -4.49 -0.97
N SER A 480 -6.86 -5.23 -0.99
CA SER A 480 -8.10 -4.82 -0.31
C SER A 480 -8.12 -5.27 1.14
N GLY A 481 -7.64 -6.47 1.42
CA GLY A 481 -7.51 -7.04 2.75
C GLY A 481 -6.40 -6.40 3.56
N GLY A 482 -5.42 -5.77 2.89
CA GLY A 482 -4.23 -5.20 3.49
C GLY A 482 -4.46 -4.07 4.49
N VAL A 483 -5.69 -3.55 4.71
CA VAL A 483 -5.84 -2.30 5.43
C VAL A 483 -6.85 -2.35 6.59
N GLY A 484 -6.37 -2.25 7.83
CA GLY A 484 -7.15 -1.90 9.02
C GLY A 484 -7.88 -3.03 9.75
N GLN A 485 -8.16 -4.16 9.09
CA GLN A 485 -8.96 -5.25 9.67
C GLN A 485 -8.12 -6.26 10.47
N THR A 486 -8.73 -6.90 11.47
CA THR A 486 -8.11 -7.97 12.28
C THR A 486 -8.83 -9.27 11.96
N TRP A 487 -8.08 -10.35 11.65
CA TRP A 487 -8.62 -11.66 11.26
C TRP A 487 -7.98 -12.80 12.05
N THR A 488 -7.86 -12.61 13.35
CA THR A 488 -7.19 -13.55 14.28
C THR A 488 -7.96 -14.85 14.51
N ALA A 489 -9.15 -14.99 13.98
CA ALA A 489 -9.89 -16.26 14.00
C ALA A 489 -9.19 -17.35 13.17
N ALA A 490 -8.40 -16.97 12.16
CA ALA A 490 -7.60 -17.89 11.37
C ALA A 490 -6.17 -18.00 11.89
N ASN A 491 -5.61 -19.18 11.78
CA ASN A 491 -4.18 -19.47 11.95
C ASN A 491 -3.57 -20.12 10.69
N LEU A 492 -4.36 -20.27 9.62
CA LEU A 492 -3.91 -20.71 8.29
C LEU A 492 -4.13 -19.57 7.29
N SER A 493 -3.07 -19.23 6.56
CA SER A 493 -3.04 -18.18 5.55
C SER A 493 -2.44 -18.75 4.27
N LEU A 494 -3.28 -19.02 3.27
CA LEU A 494 -2.89 -19.59 1.99
C LEU A 494 -2.73 -18.48 0.95
N HIS A 495 -1.61 -18.44 0.29
CA HIS A 495 -1.34 -17.51 -0.80
C HIS A 495 -1.52 -18.25 -2.13
N TYR A 496 -2.76 -18.21 -2.64
CA TYR A 496 -3.12 -18.85 -3.90
C TYR A 496 -2.45 -18.18 -5.10
N SER A 497 -2.44 -16.84 -5.13
CA SER A 497 -1.69 -16.08 -6.13
C SER A 497 -1.12 -14.81 -5.49
N ASN A 498 0.18 -14.58 -5.69
CA ASN A 498 0.92 -13.50 -5.04
C ASN A 498 0.97 -12.22 -5.87
N MET A 499 1.01 -11.08 -5.19
CA MET A 499 1.30 -9.78 -5.79
C MET A 499 2.80 -9.50 -5.81
N PHE A 500 3.25 -8.61 -6.71
CA PHE A 500 4.65 -8.14 -6.76
C PHE A 500 5.01 -7.16 -5.63
N SER A 501 4.05 -6.76 -4.81
CA SER A 501 4.24 -5.79 -3.74
C SER A 501 4.51 -6.49 -2.42
N LEU A 502 5.75 -6.42 -1.95
CA LEU A 502 6.12 -6.91 -0.62
C LEU A 502 5.30 -6.23 0.49
N ILE A 503 4.99 -4.94 0.35
CA ILE A 503 4.18 -4.20 1.32
C ILE A 503 2.78 -4.81 1.44
N ASP A 504 2.10 -5.08 0.31
CA ASP A 504 0.78 -5.69 0.33
C ASP A 504 0.83 -7.12 0.91
N ARG A 505 1.91 -7.88 0.63
CA ARG A 505 2.16 -9.19 1.22
C ARG A 505 2.29 -9.11 2.75
N LEU A 506 3.18 -8.28 3.26
CA LEU A 506 3.38 -8.10 4.71
C LEU A 506 2.10 -7.60 5.41
N GLN A 507 1.35 -6.72 4.77
CA GLN A 507 0.07 -6.26 5.29
C GLN A 507 -0.98 -7.38 5.35
N ALA A 508 -1.02 -8.26 4.36
CA ALA A 508 -1.90 -9.42 4.35
C ALA A 508 -1.53 -10.42 5.47
N GLU A 509 -0.25 -10.72 5.64
CA GLU A 509 0.25 -11.57 6.72
C GLU A 509 -0.09 -11.05 8.10
N ASP A 510 -0.10 -9.74 8.26
CA ASP A 510 -0.42 -9.10 9.53
C ASP A 510 -1.91 -9.17 9.92
N ARG A 511 -2.80 -9.67 9.06
CA ARG A 511 -4.22 -9.81 9.40
C ARG A 511 -4.47 -10.88 10.45
N PRO A 512 -4.01 -12.12 10.26
CA PRO A 512 -4.14 -13.15 11.28
C PRO A 512 -3.15 -13.00 12.44
N HIS A 513 -2.01 -12.29 12.25
CA HIS A 513 -0.93 -12.19 13.24
C HIS A 513 -0.95 -10.85 13.99
N ARG A 514 -1.91 -10.70 14.88
CA ARG A 514 -2.15 -9.50 15.71
C ARG A 514 -2.45 -9.87 17.14
N ILE A 515 -2.50 -8.86 18.01
CA ILE A 515 -2.96 -9.00 19.40
C ILE A 515 -4.31 -9.72 19.41
N GLY A 516 -4.39 -10.78 20.17
CA GLY A 516 -5.55 -11.70 20.23
C GLY A 516 -5.32 -13.03 19.50
N GLN A 517 -4.26 -13.17 18.69
CA GLN A 517 -3.87 -14.46 18.14
C GLN A 517 -3.20 -15.30 19.22
N LYS A 518 -3.68 -16.53 19.39
CA LYS A 518 -3.21 -17.48 20.42
C LYS A 518 -2.48 -18.69 19.85
N ARG A 519 -2.50 -18.87 18.53
CA ARG A 519 -1.90 -20.00 17.81
C ARG A 519 -0.85 -19.53 16.83
N ALA A 520 0.19 -20.33 16.60
CA ALA A 520 1.13 -20.10 15.52
C ALA A 520 0.35 -19.93 14.18
N VAL A 521 0.73 -18.93 13.40
CA VAL A 521 0.11 -18.68 12.11
C VAL A 521 0.95 -19.29 11.01
N GLN A 522 0.35 -20.20 10.26
CA GLN A 522 0.99 -20.86 9.14
C GLN A 522 0.66 -20.12 7.84
N TYR A 523 1.71 -19.71 7.15
CA TYR A 523 1.66 -19.08 5.83
C TYR A 523 2.14 -20.09 4.80
N ILE A 524 1.30 -20.40 3.81
CA ILE A 524 1.64 -21.36 2.78
C ILE A 524 1.47 -20.69 1.42
N ASP A 525 2.56 -20.61 0.67
CA ASP A 525 2.55 -20.19 -0.71
C ASP A 525 2.30 -21.41 -1.60
N ILE A 526 1.28 -21.32 -2.46
CA ILE A 526 1.04 -22.33 -3.49
C ILE A 526 1.86 -21.91 -4.72
N GLU A 527 2.83 -22.71 -5.08
CA GLU A 527 3.86 -22.39 -6.05
C GLU A 527 3.85 -23.42 -7.20
N ALA A 528 3.84 -22.95 -8.43
CA ALA A 528 4.23 -23.75 -9.58
C ALA A 528 5.73 -23.57 -9.80
N GLU A 529 6.52 -24.65 -9.62
CA GLU A 529 7.98 -24.62 -9.75
C GLU A 529 8.40 -24.18 -11.16
N ASP A 530 9.60 -23.58 -11.26
CA ASP A 530 10.22 -23.11 -12.51
C ASP A 530 9.39 -22.07 -13.28
N THR A 531 8.46 -21.41 -12.60
CA THR A 531 7.59 -20.39 -13.18
C THR A 531 7.84 -19.00 -12.57
N ILE A 532 7.02 -18.03 -12.99
CA ILE A 532 7.03 -16.67 -12.41
C ILE A 532 6.67 -16.66 -10.91
N ASP A 533 5.99 -17.70 -10.40
CA ASP A 533 5.69 -17.80 -8.98
C ASP A 533 6.97 -17.86 -8.14
N SER A 534 7.95 -18.70 -8.55
CA SER A 534 9.24 -18.79 -7.86
C SER A 534 9.98 -17.44 -7.79
N VAL A 535 9.84 -16.63 -8.85
CA VAL A 535 10.44 -15.27 -8.91
C VAL A 535 9.73 -14.29 -7.99
N ILE A 536 8.43 -14.46 -7.78
CA ILE A 536 7.62 -13.54 -6.94
C ILE A 536 7.78 -13.89 -5.46
N ILE A 537 7.88 -15.17 -5.15
CA ILE A 537 7.95 -15.69 -3.77
C ILE A 537 9.39 -15.63 -3.23
N GLY A 538 10.40 -15.84 -4.10
CA GLY A 538 11.84 -15.79 -3.74
C GLY A 538 12.34 -14.41 -3.52
#